data_4a02d6ce606814569e216cc53572ad7c
#
_entry.id   4a02d6ce606814569e216cc53572ad7c
#
_cell.length_a   1.000
_cell.length_b   1.000
_cell.length_c   1.000
_cell.angle_alpha   90.00
_cell.angle_beta   90.00
_cell.angle_gamma   90.00
#
_symmetry.space_group_name_H-M   'P 1'
#
loop_
_entity.id
_entity.type
_entity.pdbx_description
1 polymer ?
#
loop_
_entity_poly.entity_id
_entity_poly.type
_entity_poly.pdbx_seq_one_letter_code
_entity_poly.pdbx_strand_id
1 'polypeptide(L)'
;IENAHPGMFRVVSQRQTDLKQLVCDPTQLALWGMSPADTAQHVASEISPAQRASSISINYFAQQLLDVSKMSSAIELSGVYESVDLDGNPILLSGKVILPAKEPIKRYILVSHYTIASNAEAPSNIFSLEGLLVKLGYALIIPDYLGYGITADQVHPYLVMDITARNVLDMYDAVVPFMKAAGCVPEHDDIYLMGYSQGGATTMAVQHL
;
A
#
# COMPACT_ATOMS: atom_id res chain seq x y z
N ILE A 1 3.23 15.19 21.83
CA ILE A 1 2.10 14.87 20.92
C ILE A 1 1.15 16.09 20.74
N GLU A 2 1.52 17.28 21.26
CA GLU A 2 0.58 18.40 21.42
C GLU A 2 0.51 19.42 20.27
N ASN A 3 1.15 19.23 19.12
CA ASN A 3 1.13 20.23 18.03
C ASN A 3 0.89 19.63 16.65
N ALA A 4 -0.08 18.70 16.51
CA ALA A 4 -0.55 18.32 15.18
C ALA A 4 -1.59 19.34 14.71
N HIS A 5 -1.28 20.09 13.65
CA HIS A 5 -2.29 20.89 12.94
C HIS A 5 -3.37 19.94 12.37
N PRO A 6 -4.64 20.37 12.32
CA PRO A 6 -5.70 19.60 11.68
C PRO A 6 -5.28 19.18 10.27
N GLY A 7 -5.51 17.92 9.91
CA GLY A 7 -5.15 17.36 8.60
C GLY A 7 -3.73 16.80 8.48
N MET A 8 -2.94 16.72 9.54
CA MET A 8 -1.60 16.14 9.50
C MET A 8 -1.60 14.63 9.77
N PHE A 9 -0.78 13.89 9.02
CA PHE A 9 -0.48 12.50 9.31
C PHE A 9 0.39 12.40 10.56
N ARG A 10 -0.07 11.61 11.54
CA ARG A 10 0.68 11.35 12.80
C ARG A 10 1.21 9.93 12.80
N VAL A 11 2.52 9.78 12.77
CA VAL A 11 3.18 8.47 12.87
C VAL A 11 2.96 7.90 14.27
N VAL A 12 2.41 6.69 14.34
CA VAL A 12 2.20 5.92 15.57
C VAL A 12 3.31 4.88 15.75
N SER A 13 3.76 4.27 14.66
CA SER A 13 4.88 3.34 14.68
C SER A 13 5.75 3.47 13.43
N GLN A 14 7.04 3.18 13.61
CA GLN A 14 8.00 3.11 12.53
C GLN A 14 8.76 1.78 12.62
N ARG A 15 8.91 1.11 11.49
CA ARG A 15 9.68 -0.14 11.37
C ARG A 15 10.54 -0.11 10.12
N GLN A 16 11.74 -0.68 10.22
CA GLN A 16 12.54 -1.00 9.05
C GLN A 16 12.40 -2.50 8.76
N THR A 17 12.02 -2.83 7.56
CA THR A 17 11.74 -4.20 7.12
C THR A 17 12.78 -4.63 6.09
N ASP A 18 13.45 -5.75 6.33
CA ASP A 18 14.33 -6.41 5.37
C ASP A 18 13.46 -7.19 4.36
N LEU A 19 13.38 -6.67 3.14
CA LEU A 19 12.54 -7.27 2.09
C LEU A 19 13.01 -8.66 1.68
N LYS A 20 14.31 -8.93 1.79
CA LYS A 20 14.87 -10.26 1.47
C LYS A 20 14.38 -11.29 2.49
N GLN A 21 14.43 -10.96 3.77
CA GLN A 21 13.93 -11.83 4.82
C GLN A 21 12.41 -12.02 4.70
N LEU A 22 11.70 -10.95 4.39
CA LEU A 22 10.25 -10.94 4.27
C LEU A 22 9.73 -11.91 3.19
N VAL A 23 10.31 -11.88 1.99
CA VAL A 23 9.89 -12.77 0.87
C VAL A 23 10.36 -14.21 1.04
N CYS A 24 11.23 -14.48 2.01
CA CYS A 24 11.64 -15.83 2.39
C CYS A 24 10.83 -16.36 3.58
N ASP A 25 9.97 -15.55 4.20
CA ASP A 25 9.15 -15.95 5.35
C ASP A 25 7.88 -16.69 4.88
N PRO A 26 7.73 -17.99 5.19
CA PRO A 26 6.55 -18.77 4.80
C PRO A 26 5.24 -18.19 5.33
N THR A 27 5.26 -17.57 6.51
CA THR A 27 4.08 -16.94 7.11
C THR A 27 3.65 -15.73 6.30
N GLN A 28 4.60 -14.90 5.86
CA GLN A 28 4.31 -13.74 5.03
C GLN A 28 3.82 -14.16 3.63
N LEU A 29 4.43 -15.18 3.03
CA LEU A 29 4.00 -15.73 1.75
C LEU A 29 2.55 -16.26 1.83
N ALA A 30 2.20 -16.93 2.92
CA ALA A 30 0.84 -17.42 3.14
C ALA A 30 -0.19 -16.27 3.28
N LEU A 31 0.18 -15.16 3.94
CA LEU A 31 -0.64 -13.95 4.02
C LEU A 31 -0.90 -13.32 2.65
N TRP A 32 0.05 -13.45 1.73
CA TRP A 32 -0.11 -12.99 0.34
C TRP A 32 -0.82 -14.02 -0.56
N GLY A 33 -1.29 -15.15 0.00
CA GLY A 33 -1.88 -16.24 -0.76
C GLY A 33 -0.88 -17.00 -1.64
N MET A 34 0.40 -16.91 -1.32
CA MET A 34 1.50 -17.54 -2.07
C MET A 34 2.04 -18.74 -1.30
N SER A 35 2.31 -19.85 -1.98
CA SER A 35 3.06 -20.96 -1.38
C SER A 35 4.55 -20.88 -1.75
N PRO A 36 5.45 -21.42 -0.91
CA PRO A 36 6.88 -21.52 -1.27
C PRO A 36 7.13 -22.28 -2.58
N ALA A 37 6.23 -23.20 -2.94
CA ALA A 37 6.27 -23.93 -4.21
C ALA A 37 5.87 -23.05 -5.40
N ASP A 38 4.91 -22.13 -5.23
CA ASP A 38 4.45 -21.22 -6.28
C ASP A 38 5.54 -20.22 -6.68
N THR A 39 6.33 -19.75 -5.72
CA THR A 39 7.47 -18.87 -5.99
C THR A 39 8.60 -19.57 -6.75
N ALA A 40 8.75 -20.87 -6.60
CA ALA A 40 9.75 -21.67 -7.33
C ALA A 40 9.24 -22.21 -8.68
N GLN A 41 7.94 -22.51 -8.80
CA GLN A 41 7.35 -23.12 -10.01
C GLN A 41 6.87 -22.11 -11.06
N HIS A 42 6.56 -20.86 -10.71
CA HIS A 42 6.26 -19.83 -11.71
C HIS A 42 7.43 -19.47 -12.61
N VAL A 43 8.64 -19.91 -12.27
CA VAL A 43 9.84 -19.77 -13.11
C VAL A 43 9.93 -20.90 -14.18
N ALA A 44 9.20 -21.99 -14.03
CA ALA A 44 9.43 -23.22 -14.79
C ALA A 44 8.24 -23.79 -15.61
N SER A 45 7.02 -23.24 -15.57
CA SER A 45 5.88 -23.85 -16.25
C SER A 45 5.68 -23.38 -17.69
N GLU A 46 5.45 -24.34 -18.56
CA GLU A 46 5.26 -24.24 -20.00
C GLU A 46 4.07 -23.36 -20.40
N ILE A 47 4.36 -22.18 -20.96
CA ILE A 47 3.37 -21.27 -21.52
C ILE A 47 3.52 -21.25 -23.05
N SER A 48 2.39 -21.27 -23.79
CA SER A 48 2.37 -21.23 -25.24
C SER A 48 2.99 -19.96 -25.83
N PRO A 49 3.49 -19.96 -27.10
CA PRO A 49 4.16 -18.79 -27.69
C PRO A 49 3.30 -17.52 -27.76
N ALA A 50 1.98 -17.65 -27.89
CA ALA A 50 1.06 -16.50 -27.93
C ALA A 50 0.81 -15.92 -26.52
N GLN A 51 0.80 -16.76 -25.49
CA GLN A 51 0.75 -16.35 -24.10
C GLN A 51 2.07 -15.79 -23.61
N ARG A 52 3.20 -16.18 -24.21
CA ARG A 52 4.53 -15.64 -23.91
C ARG A 52 4.65 -14.15 -24.21
N ALA A 53 4.00 -13.63 -25.23
CA ALA A 53 4.13 -12.22 -25.60
C ALA A 53 3.43 -11.27 -24.60
N SER A 54 2.27 -11.66 -24.04
CA SER A 54 1.61 -10.89 -22.97
C SER A 54 2.10 -11.28 -21.58
N SER A 55 2.53 -12.53 -21.35
CA SER A 55 3.07 -13.00 -20.07
C SER A 55 4.53 -12.65 -19.87
N ILE A 56 5.32 -12.37 -20.91
CA ILE A 56 6.70 -11.89 -20.77
C ILE A 56 6.74 -10.59 -19.97
N SER A 57 5.81 -9.66 -20.21
CA SER A 57 5.76 -8.40 -19.47
C SER A 57 5.43 -8.60 -17.98
N ILE A 58 4.43 -9.44 -17.69
CA ILE A 58 4.01 -9.75 -16.32
C ILE A 58 5.06 -10.59 -15.60
N ASN A 59 5.61 -11.61 -16.25
CA ASN A 59 6.66 -12.45 -15.67
C ASN A 59 7.97 -11.68 -15.45
N TYR A 60 8.34 -10.79 -16.38
CA TYR A 60 9.51 -9.94 -16.20
C TYR A 60 9.33 -9.00 -15.00
N PHE A 61 8.16 -8.38 -14.86
CA PHE A 61 7.84 -7.51 -13.75
C PHE A 61 7.82 -8.27 -12.42
N ALA A 62 7.17 -9.44 -12.38
CA ALA A 62 7.15 -10.30 -11.21
C ALA A 62 8.56 -10.78 -10.83
N GLN A 63 9.40 -11.17 -11.79
CA GLN A 63 10.80 -11.52 -11.55
C GLN A 63 11.60 -10.35 -10.99
N GLN A 64 11.39 -9.13 -11.49
CA GLN A 64 12.04 -7.94 -10.94
C GLN A 64 11.57 -7.65 -9.50
N LEU A 65 10.29 -7.85 -9.20
CA LEU A 65 9.77 -7.70 -7.84
C LEU A 65 10.30 -8.77 -6.89
N LEU A 66 10.44 -10.01 -7.35
CA LEU A 66 10.87 -11.15 -6.53
C LEU A 66 12.38 -11.43 -6.62
N ASP A 67 13.14 -10.62 -7.36
CA ASP A 67 14.60 -10.74 -7.40
C ASP A 67 15.24 -10.39 -6.06
N VAL A 68 15.47 -11.41 -5.26
CA VAL A 68 16.02 -11.31 -3.90
C VAL A 68 17.42 -10.67 -3.87
N SER A 69 18.17 -10.77 -4.97
CA SER A 69 19.54 -10.20 -5.03
C SER A 69 19.54 -8.66 -5.02
N LYS A 70 18.43 -8.04 -5.44
CA LYS A 70 18.26 -6.59 -5.50
C LYS A 70 17.34 -6.05 -4.39
N MET A 71 16.96 -6.88 -3.43
CA MET A 71 16.11 -6.44 -2.34
C MET A 71 16.90 -5.64 -1.32
N SER A 72 16.42 -4.42 -1.07
CA SER A 72 16.85 -3.54 -0.01
C SER A 72 15.87 -3.59 1.16
N SER A 73 16.04 -2.71 2.12
CA SER A 73 15.08 -2.54 3.22
C SER A 73 14.01 -1.52 2.85
N ALA A 74 12.84 -1.68 3.43
CA ALA A 74 11.77 -0.70 3.43
C ALA A 74 11.65 -0.01 4.79
N ILE A 75 11.17 1.23 4.81
CA ILE A 75 10.74 1.91 6.02
C ILE A 75 9.22 1.94 6.01
N GLU A 76 8.60 1.38 7.04
CA GLU A 76 7.16 1.39 7.25
C GLU A 76 6.80 2.42 8.31
N LEU A 77 5.88 3.31 8.00
CA LEU A 77 5.31 4.29 8.92
C LEU A 77 3.82 4.01 9.04
N SER A 78 3.36 3.39 10.11
CA SER A 78 1.93 3.31 10.40
C SER A 78 1.52 4.54 11.20
N GLY A 79 0.39 5.12 10.83
CA GLY A 79 -0.06 6.37 11.43
C GLY A 79 -1.55 6.60 11.29
N VAL A 80 -1.99 7.75 11.80
CA VAL A 80 -3.38 8.17 11.78
C VAL A 80 -3.53 9.52 11.09
N TYR A 81 -4.69 9.76 10.51
CA TYR A 81 -5.05 10.98 9.82
C TYR A 81 -6.53 11.31 10.05
N GLU A 82 -6.89 12.57 9.88
CA GLU A 82 -8.28 13.02 9.98
C GLU A 82 -9.04 12.76 8.68
N SER A 83 -10.28 12.32 8.79
CA SER A 83 -11.21 12.09 7.70
C SER A 83 -12.64 12.26 8.20
N VAL A 84 -13.63 11.74 7.46
CA VAL A 84 -15.04 11.77 7.85
C VAL A 84 -15.67 10.38 7.80
N ASP A 85 -16.70 10.16 8.64
CA ASP A 85 -17.53 8.97 8.62
C ASP A 85 -18.65 9.06 7.56
N LEU A 86 -19.56 8.08 7.54
CA LEU A 86 -20.70 8.04 6.62
C LEU A 86 -21.69 9.21 6.79
N ASP A 87 -21.75 9.79 7.97
CA ASP A 87 -22.62 10.91 8.31
C ASP A 87 -21.92 12.27 8.11
N GLY A 88 -20.65 12.26 7.70
CA GLY A 88 -19.82 13.45 7.51
C GLY A 88 -19.19 13.97 8.81
N ASN A 89 -19.25 13.24 9.93
CA ASN A 89 -18.62 13.66 11.17
C ASN A 89 -17.11 13.40 11.11
N PRO A 90 -16.30 14.25 11.74
CA PRO A 90 -14.85 14.04 11.84
C PRO A 90 -14.51 12.72 12.54
N ILE A 91 -13.59 11.96 11.95
CA ILE A 91 -13.08 10.71 12.48
C ILE A 91 -11.58 10.60 12.22
N LEU A 92 -10.87 9.85 13.09
CA LEU A 92 -9.51 9.44 12.81
C LEU A 92 -9.52 8.08 12.13
N LEU A 93 -8.80 7.97 11.03
CA LEU A 93 -8.52 6.74 10.33
C LEU A 93 -7.03 6.43 10.40
N SER A 94 -6.68 5.20 10.10
CA SER A 94 -5.29 4.74 10.05
C SER A 94 -4.88 4.28 8.66
N GLY A 95 -3.58 4.12 8.50
CA GLY A 95 -2.98 3.59 7.30
C GLY A 95 -1.48 3.47 7.43
N LYS A 96 -0.85 3.07 6.35
CA LYS A 96 0.59 2.86 6.27
C LYS A 96 1.21 3.62 5.11
N VAL A 97 2.41 4.15 5.36
CA VAL A 97 3.32 4.64 4.33
C VAL A 97 4.51 3.69 4.27
N ILE A 98 4.89 3.26 3.07
CA ILE A 98 6.06 2.41 2.85
C ILE A 98 7.03 3.15 1.94
N LEU A 99 8.26 3.28 2.39
CA LEU A 99 9.31 4.05 1.72
C LEU A 99 10.51 3.17 1.38
N PRO A 100 11.19 3.42 0.27
CA PRO A 100 12.52 2.85 0.05
C PRO A 100 13.47 3.38 1.13
N ALA A 101 14.29 2.48 1.71
CA ALA A 101 15.18 2.86 2.82
C ALA A 101 16.44 3.59 2.34
N LYS A 102 16.86 3.39 1.09
CA LYS A 102 18.11 3.91 0.56
C LYS A 102 17.99 4.56 -0.80
N GLU A 103 17.05 4.09 -1.61
CA GLU A 103 16.86 4.56 -2.98
C GLU A 103 16.08 5.89 -2.98
N PRO A 104 16.33 6.80 -3.95
CA PRO A 104 15.51 7.99 -4.13
C PRO A 104 14.05 7.63 -4.39
N ILE A 105 13.13 8.45 -3.91
CA ILE A 105 11.71 8.29 -4.21
C ILE A 105 11.45 8.84 -5.62
N LYS A 106 11.06 7.97 -6.54
CA LYS A 106 10.70 8.39 -7.90
C LYS A 106 9.32 9.06 -7.93
N ARG A 107 8.32 8.39 -7.33
CA ARG A 107 6.93 8.86 -7.24
C ARG A 107 6.25 8.29 -6.01
N TYR A 108 5.14 8.90 -5.64
CA TYR A 108 4.18 8.30 -4.74
C TYR A 108 3.20 7.41 -5.52
N ILE A 109 2.78 6.31 -4.89
CA ILE A 109 1.65 5.49 -5.32
C ILE A 109 0.61 5.53 -4.21
N LEU A 110 -0.59 6.01 -4.53
CA LEU A 110 -1.75 5.91 -3.65
C LEU A 110 -2.42 4.57 -3.93
N VAL A 111 -2.39 3.67 -2.95
CA VAL A 111 -2.85 2.30 -3.09
C VAL A 111 -4.19 2.14 -2.39
N SER A 112 -5.19 1.73 -3.14
CA SER A 112 -6.47 1.29 -2.62
C SER A 112 -6.47 -0.22 -2.50
N HIS A 113 -6.52 -0.75 -1.25
CA HIS A 113 -6.40 -2.19 -1.02
C HIS A 113 -7.65 -2.95 -1.50
N TYR A 114 -7.47 -4.24 -1.81
CA TYR A 114 -8.54 -5.17 -2.18
C TYR A 114 -9.43 -5.51 -0.98
N THR A 115 -10.50 -6.27 -1.21
CA THR A 115 -11.38 -6.75 -0.14
C THR A 115 -10.59 -7.62 0.84
N ILE A 116 -10.55 -7.20 2.09
CA ILE A 116 -9.99 -7.96 3.21
C ILE A 116 -11.12 -8.45 4.13
N ALA A 117 -10.95 -9.62 4.73
CA ALA A 117 -11.97 -10.25 5.56
C ALA A 117 -11.77 -9.99 7.05
N SER A 118 -10.58 -9.54 7.44
CA SER A 118 -10.18 -9.38 8.83
C SER A 118 -9.38 -8.12 9.04
N ASN A 119 -9.54 -7.46 10.18
CA ASN A 119 -8.67 -6.35 10.58
C ASN A 119 -7.19 -6.73 10.69
N ALA A 120 -6.87 -8.02 10.87
CA ALA A 120 -5.49 -8.50 10.87
C ALA A 120 -4.81 -8.31 9.50
N GLU A 121 -5.59 -8.20 8.42
CA GLU A 121 -5.12 -7.99 7.04
C GLU A 121 -5.05 -6.50 6.66
N ALA A 122 -5.44 -5.59 7.56
CA ALA A 122 -5.37 -4.16 7.30
C ALA A 122 -3.94 -3.71 7.01
N PRO A 123 -3.72 -2.79 6.06
CA PRO A 123 -2.38 -2.32 5.68
C PRO A 123 -1.52 -1.85 6.86
N SER A 124 -2.11 -1.21 7.86
CA SER A 124 -1.38 -0.79 9.07
C SER A 124 -0.83 -1.97 9.88
N ASN A 125 -1.43 -3.15 9.77
CA ASN A 125 -1.09 -4.35 10.56
C ASN A 125 -0.11 -5.29 9.85
N ILE A 126 -0.15 -5.36 8.50
CA ILE A 126 0.70 -6.26 7.72
C ILE A 126 1.59 -5.48 6.74
N PHE A 127 2.64 -6.13 6.24
CA PHE A 127 3.33 -5.67 5.04
C PHE A 127 2.56 -6.18 3.82
N SER A 128 1.91 -5.29 3.07
CA SER A 128 1.16 -5.67 1.87
C SER A 128 2.10 -6.05 0.72
N LEU A 129 1.62 -6.88 -0.21
CA LEU A 129 2.41 -7.32 -1.37
C LEU A 129 2.87 -6.13 -2.23
N GLU A 130 2.01 -5.13 -2.38
CA GLU A 130 2.30 -3.88 -3.12
C GLU A 130 3.51 -3.15 -2.53
N GLY A 131 3.77 -3.32 -1.24
CA GLY A 131 4.93 -2.77 -0.54
C GLY A 131 6.27 -3.13 -1.19
N LEU A 132 6.34 -4.24 -1.95
CA LEU A 132 7.54 -4.61 -2.70
C LEU A 132 7.90 -3.61 -3.82
N LEU A 133 6.97 -2.74 -4.24
CA LEU A 133 7.24 -1.71 -5.24
C LEU A 133 8.27 -0.67 -4.76
N VAL A 134 8.53 -0.57 -3.45
CA VAL A 134 9.58 0.30 -2.91
C VAL A 134 10.97 -0.01 -3.46
N LYS A 135 11.25 -1.28 -3.82
CA LYS A 135 12.53 -1.66 -4.45
C LYS A 135 12.72 -1.06 -5.85
N LEU A 136 11.64 -0.58 -6.47
CA LEU A 136 11.66 0.13 -7.74
C LEU A 136 11.75 1.65 -7.56
N GLY A 137 11.85 2.12 -6.31
CA GLY A 137 11.92 3.53 -5.95
C GLY A 137 10.55 4.20 -5.77
N TYR A 138 9.46 3.45 -5.60
CA TYR A 138 8.16 4.03 -5.30
C TYR A 138 7.94 4.14 -3.79
N ALA A 139 7.30 5.21 -3.35
CA ALA A 139 6.77 5.34 -2.01
C ALA A 139 5.26 5.09 -2.05
N LEU A 140 4.74 4.25 -1.15
CA LEU A 140 3.35 3.85 -1.15
C LEU A 140 2.61 4.51 0.01
N ILE A 141 1.39 4.97 -0.27
CA ILE A 141 0.43 5.50 0.70
C ILE A 141 -0.77 4.56 0.67
N ILE A 142 -1.05 3.87 1.77
CA ILE A 142 -2.02 2.77 1.83
C ILE A 142 -2.97 2.99 3.02
N PRO A 143 -4.16 3.59 2.82
CA PRO A 143 -5.16 3.72 3.88
C PRO A 143 -5.78 2.37 4.26
N ASP A 144 -6.20 2.24 5.51
CA ASP A 144 -6.89 1.05 6.01
C ASP A 144 -8.38 1.01 5.62
N TYR A 145 -8.98 2.16 5.29
CA TYR A 145 -10.41 2.45 5.16
C TYR A 145 -11.15 2.48 6.51
N LEU A 146 -12.31 3.13 6.52
CA LEU A 146 -13.26 3.07 7.63
C LEU A 146 -13.71 1.63 7.88
N GLY A 147 -13.74 1.22 9.14
CA GLY A 147 -14.05 -0.14 9.56
C GLY A 147 -12.84 -1.07 9.68
N TYR A 148 -11.63 -0.55 9.42
CA TYR A 148 -10.37 -1.28 9.62
C TYR A 148 -9.35 -0.43 10.39
N GLY A 149 -8.23 -1.04 10.75
CA GLY A 149 -7.20 -0.39 11.54
C GLY A 149 -7.73 0.08 12.90
N ILE A 150 -7.61 1.37 13.18
CA ILE A 150 -8.08 1.94 14.46
C ILE A 150 -9.59 2.05 14.56
N THR A 151 -10.35 1.84 13.48
CA THR A 151 -11.81 1.84 13.44
C THR A 151 -12.40 0.44 13.24
N ALA A 152 -11.66 -0.59 13.61
CA ALA A 152 -12.06 -2.00 13.43
C ALA A 152 -13.31 -2.42 14.22
N ASP A 153 -13.76 -1.59 15.14
CA ASP A 153 -15.02 -1.73 15.89
C ASP A 153 -16.24 -1.18 15.13
N GLN A 154 -16.02 -0.52 13.99
CA GLN A 154 -17.07 0.03 13.14
C GLN A 154 -17.32 -0.84 11.92
N VAL A 155 -18.50 -0.67 11.32
CA VAL A 155 -18.85 -1.40 10.09
C VAL A 155 -18.16 -0.76 8.88
N HIS A 156 -17.43 -1.58 8.11
CA HIS A 156 -16.85 -1.13 6.85
C HIS A 156 -17.95 -0.86 5.82
N PRO A 157 -18.02 0.35 5.23
CA PRO A 157 -19.00 0.70 4.19
C PRO A 157 -18.60 0.08 2.84
N TYR A 158 -18.71 -1.24 2.75
CA TYR A 158 -18.26 -2.00 1.57
C TYR A 158 -18.93 -1.51 0.29
N LEU A 159 -18.12 -1.14 -0.70
CA LEU A 159 -18.54 -0.60 -2.01
C LEU A 159 -19.32 0.73 -1.94
N VAL A 160 -19.33 1.42 -0.81
CA VAL A 160 -19.80 2.82 -0.76
C VAL A 160 -18.62 3.70 -1.18
N MET A 161 -18.54 3.95 -2.50
CA MET A 161 -17.32 4.50 -3.11
C MET A 161 -17.04 5.94 -2.71
N ASP A 162 -18.04 6.79 -2.57
CA ASP A 162 -17.85 8.21 -2.28
C ASP A 162 -17.10 8.43 -0.97
N ILE A 163 -17.53 7.76 0.10
CA ILE A 163 -16.86 7.88 1.40
C ILE A 163 -15.50 7.21 1.39
N THR A 164 -15.39 6.02 0.75
CA THR A 164 -14.11 5.31 0.69
C THR A 164 -13.07 6.11 -0.10
N ALA A 165 -13.45 6.68 -1.25
CA ALA A 165 -12.56 7.53 -2.04
C ALA A 165 -12.15 8.81 -1.28
N ARG A 166 -13.09 9.41 -0.55
CA ARG A 166 -12.81 10.56 0.32
C ARG A 166 -11.78 10.20 1.39
N ASN A 167 -11.97 9.08 2.10
CA ASN A 167 -11.03 8.63 3.12
C ASN A 167 -9.62 8.37 2.55
N VAL A 168 -9.54 7.87 1.31
CA VAL A 168 -8.26 7.65 0.60
C VAL A 168 -7.57 8.97 0.27
N LEU A 169 -8.31 9.96 -0.25
CA LEU A 169 -7.77 11.28 -0.56
C LEU A 169 -7.36 12.03 0.70
N ASP A 170 -8.13 11.95 1.78
CA ASP A 170 -7.78 12.59 3.06
C ASP A 170 -6.44 12.06 3.60
N MET A 171 -6.14 10.76 3.42
CA MET A 171 -4.82 10.23 3.75
C MET A 171 -3.72 10.82 2.86
N TYR A 172 -3.95 10.91 1.56
CA TYR A 172 -3.01 11.51 0.63
C TYR A 172 -2.69 12.95 1.02
N ASP A 173 -3.71 13.74 1.28
CA ASP A 173 -3.59 15.15 1.64
C ASP A 173 -2.87 15.35 2.99
N ALA A 174 -3.02 14.41 3.92
CA ALA A 174 -2.31 14.43 5.19
C ALA A 174 -0.85 13.97 5.06
N VAL A 175 -0.59 12.92 4.27
CA VAL A 175 0.72 12.26 4.17
C VAL A 175 1.69 13.05 3.31
N VAL A 176 1.27 13.58 2.16
CA VAL A 176 2.20 14.20 1.21
C VAL A 176 2.90 15.43 1.77
N PRO A 177 2.20 16.38 2.42
CA PRO A 177 2.88 17.51 3.07
C PRO A 177 3.83 17.05 4.19
N PHE A 178 3.42 16.05 4.99
CA PHE A 178 4.26 15.48 6.05
C PHE A 178 5.55 14.88 5.46
N MET A 179 5.45 14.11 4.40
CA MET A 179 6.60 13.48 3.74
C MET A 179 7.54 14.51 3.12
N LYS A 180 7.00 15.52 2.44
CA LYS A 180 7.79 16.62 1.87
C LYS A 180 8.52 17.41 2.97
N ALA A 181 7.87 17.70 4.08
CA ALA A 181 8.48 18.36 5.24
C ALA A 181 9.60 17.52 5.88
N ALA A 182 9.48 16.19 5.85
CA ALA A 182 10.51 15.26 6.32
C ALA A 182 11.67 15.06 5.32
N GLY A 183 11.66 15.76 4.19
CA GLY A 183 12.70 15.63 3.15
C GLY A 183 12.50 14.45 2.20
N CYS A 184 11.39 13.73 2.31
CA CYS A 184 11.03 12.61 1.43
C CYS A 184 10.32 13.13 0.17
N VAL A 185 11.03 13.88 -0.65
CA VAL A 185 10.51 14.52 -1.87
C VAL A 185 10.69 13.58 -3.05
N PRO A 186 9.63 13.29 -3.84
CA PRO A 186 9.77 12.46 -5.02
C PRO A 186 10.47 13.23 -6.16
N GLU A 187 11.10 12.48 -7.09
CA GLU A 187 11.72 13.06 -8.30
C GLU A 187 10.66 13.63 -9.26
N HIS A 188 9.44 13.11 -9.20
CA HIS A 188 8.31 13.55 -10.03
C HIS A 188 7.09 13.83 -9.15
N ASP A 189 6.42 14.94 -9.38
CA ASP A 189 5.27 15.40 -8.58
C ASP A 189 3.95 14.66 -8.90
N ASP A 190 3.86 14.01 -10.06
CA ASP A 190 2.70 13.19 -10.43
C ASP A 190 2.63 11.93 -9.57
N ILE A 191 1.40 11.50 -9.24
CA ILE A 191 1.16 10.30 -8.46
C ILE A 191 0.56 9.19 -9.33
N TYR A 192 0.80 7.95 -8.94
CA TYR A 192 0.11 6.81 -9.50
C TYR A 192 -1.01 6.37 -8.55
N LEU A 193 -2.15 6.02 -9.14
CA LEU A 193 -3.25 5.39 -8.44
C LEU A 193 -3.23 3.89 -8.73
N MET A 194 -3.34 3.07 -7.69
CA MET A 194 -3.29 1.62 -7.82
C MET A 194 -4.39 0.98 -6.97
N GLY A 195 -5.07 -0.01 -7.53
CA GLY A 195 -6.05 -0.79 -6.79
C GLY A 195 -6.49 -2.05 -7.54
N TYR A 196 -6.89 -3.07 -6.79
CA TYR A 196 -7.40 -4.32 -7.32
C TYR A 196 -8.73 -4.68 -6.64
N SER A 197 -9.69 -5.28 -7.36
CA SER A 197 -11.01 -5.67 -6.85
C SER A 197 -11.76 -4.47 -6.25
N GLN A 198 -12.17 -4.50 -4.97
CA GLN A 198 -12.72 -3.33 -4.27
C GLN A 198 -11.82 -2.11 -4.43
N GLY A 199 -10.51 -2.29 -4.27
CA GLY A 199 -9.53 -1.22 -4.44
C GLY A 199 -9.51 -0.64 -5.86
N GLY A 200 -9.78 -1.45 -6.88
CA GLY A 200 -9.96 -0.98 -8.27
C GLY A 200 -11.15 -0.03 -8.40
N ALA A 201 -12.30 -0.39 -7.81
CA ALA A 201 -13.49 0.47 -7.77
C ALA A 201 -13.20 1.78 -6.99
N THR A 202 -12.53 1.66 -5.83
CA THR A 202 -12.11 2.83 -5.04
C THR A 202 -11.17 3.74 -5.81
N THR A 203 -10.17 3.17 -6.51
CA THR A 203 -9.23 3.93 -7.34
C THR A 203 -9.93 4.72 -8.45
N MET A 204 -10.91 4.11 -9.10
CA MET A 204 -11.74 4.80 -10.11
C MET A 204 -12.55 5.93 -9.48
N ALA A 205 -13.11 5.74 -8.28
CA ALA A 205 -13.83 6.79 -7.57
C ALA A 205 -12.90 7.94 -7.15
N VAL A 206 -11.70 7.63 -6.65
CA VAL A 206 -10.65 8.64 -6.34
C VAL A 206 -10.31 9.50 -7.54
N GLN A 207 -10.26 8.92 -8.74
CA GLN A 207 -9.93 9.66 -9.97
C GLN A 207 -11.04 10.67 -10.36
N HIS A 208 -12.25 10.47 -9.87
CA HIS A 208 -13.40 11.34 -10.20
C HIS A 208 -13.63 12.48 -9.20
N LEU A 209 -12.95 12.47 -8.06
CA LEU A 209 -12.99 13.54 -7.05
C LEU A 209 -11.89 14.58 -7.27
#